data_809bc3d30703119fea1b2090766d84c8
#
_entry.id   809bc3d30703119fea1b2090766d84c8
#
_cell.length_a   1.000
_cell.length_b   1.000
_cell.length_c   1.000
_cell.angle_alpha   90.00
_cell.angle_beta   90.00
_cell.angle_gamma   90.00
#
_symmetry.space_group_name_H-M   'P 1'
#
loop_
_entity.id
_entity.type
_entity.pdbx_description
1 polymer ?
#
loop_
_entity_poly.entity_id
_entity_poly.type
_entity_poly.pdbx_seq_one_letter_code
_entity_poly.pdbx_strand_id
1 'polypeptide(L)'
;MKKIITIISIILIALMFTGCSRRSATKSVRLDYIKENDGFTFKNYAIAIDDKKDNKNTYAVYKKIKSNKYQRLFRLDEEIKKDELLATDTYLYIIKDSNIIGYKLNSTINNVKKVEKEFDTAKDKWTIANVYGFKENYIYVSISGKEDGKESTKFVRLKSDLSATDVLDSESLVPTDLINNINLEK
;
A
#
# COMPACT_ATOMS: atom_id res chain seq x y z
N MET A 1 32.14 49.00 -5.56
CA MET A 1 32.17 47.52 -5.64
C MET A 1 31.68 46.81 -4.38
N LYS A 2 32.09 47.14 -3.16
CA LYS A 2 31.63 46.44 -1.91
C LYS A 2 30.10 46.45 -1.72
N LYS A 3 29.39 47.56 -2.00
CA LYS A 3 27.93 47.65 -1.80
C LYS A 3 27.12 46.73 -2.77
N ILE A 4 27.61 46.54 -4.00
CA ILE A 4 26.95 45.69 -5.01
C ILE A 4 27.06 44.20 -4.61
N ILE A 5 28.23 43.79 -4.07
CA ILE A 5 28.45 42.42 -3.62
C ILE A 5 27.53 42.09 -2.45
N THR A 6 27.32 43.05 -1.51
CA THR A 6 26.40 42.84 -0.37
C THR A 6 24.95 42.67 -0.81
N ILE A 7 24.48 43.43 -1.80
CA ILE A 7 23.11 43.34 -2.33
C ILE A 7 22.90 41.98 -3.03
N ILE A 8 23.87 41.53 -3.84
CA ILE A 8 23.80 40.24 -4.54
C ILE A 8 23.78 39.07 -3.51
N SER A 9 24.57 39.18 -2.46
CA SER A 9 24.56 38.14 -1.38
C SER A 9 23.22 38.07 -0.65
N ILE A 10 22.56 39.22 -0.37
CA ILE A 10 21.25 39.25 0.28
C ILE A 10 20.17 38.65 -0.65
N ILE A 11 20.22 38.92 -1.93
CA ILE A 11 19.28 38.37 -2.93
C ILE A 11 19.48 36.84 -3.07
N LEU A 12 20.72 36.38 -3.08
CA LEU A 12 21.01 34.94 -3.13
C LEU A 12 20.51 34.19 -1.87
N ILE A 13 20.68 34.79 -0.70
CA ILE A 13 20.16 34.22 0.58
C ILE A 13 18.63 34.24 0.55
N ALA A 14 17.97 35.32 0.06
CA ALA A 14 16.52 35.34 -0.06
C ALA A 14 16.00 34.28 -1.03
N LEU A 15 16.70 33.97 -2.11
CA LEU A 15 16.36 32.92 -3.07
C LEU A 15 16.56 31.53 -2.50
N MET A 16 17.50 31.33 -1.56
CA MET A 16 17.65 30.04 -0.88
C MET A 16 16.54 29.79 0.15
N PHE A 17 15.95 30.84 0.73
CA PHE A 17 14.80 30.68 1.63
C PHE A 17 13.45 30.58 0.90
N THR A 18 13.37 30.95 -0.38
CA THR A 18 12.17 30.72 -1.22
C THR A 18 12.15 29.34 -1.87
N GLY A 19 13.18 28.50 -1.64
CA GLY A 19 13.09 27.06 -1.77
C GLY A 19 12.04 26.55 -0.78
N CYS A 20 10.79 26.95 -0.97
CA CYS A 20 9.65 26.36 -0.32
C CYS A 20 9.76 24.84 -0.52
N SER A 21 10.20 24.14 0.51
CA SER A 21 9.69 22.82 0.71
C SER A 21 8.18 22.99 0.59
N ARG A 22 7.60 22.63 -0.54
CA ARG A 22 6.18 22.35 -0.63
C ARG A 22 5.96 21.24 0.39
N ARG A 23 5.79 21.62 1.65
CA ARG A 23 5.15 20.76 2.63
C ARG A 23 3.86 20.39 1.95
N SER A 24 3.81 19.17 1.44
CA SER A 24 2.62 18.62 0.82
C SER A 24 1.54 18.75 1.90
N ALA A 25 0.70 19.78 1.75
CA ALA A 25 -0.27 20.15 2.77
C ALA A 25 -1.08 18.89 3.05
N THR A 26 -1.15 18.50 4.31
CA THR A 26 -1.82 17.27 4.72
C THR A 26 -3.30 17.43 4.36
N LYS A 27 -3.74 16.80 3.26
CA LYS A 27 -5.12 16.88 2.78
C LYS A 27 -6.04 16.23 3.82
N SER A 28 -7.05 16.95 4.28
CA SER A 28 -8.13 16.40 5.07
C SER A 28 -9.42 16.37 4.25
N VAL A 29 -10.15 15.27 4.32
CA VAL A 29 -11.38 15.04 3.58
C VAL A 29 -12.49 14.54 4.50
N ARG A 30 -13.75 14.66 4.05
CA ARG A 30 -14.92 14.09 4.74
C ARG A 30 -15.22 12.70 4.19
N LEU A 31 -16.03 11.93 4.90
CA LEU A 31 -16.46 10.62 4.46
C LEU A 31 -17.17 10.66 3.10
N ASP A 32 -17.96 11.70 2.85
CA ASP A 32 -18.65 11.88 1.55
C ASP A 32 -17.65 11.95 0.40
N TYR A 33 -16.55 12.67 0.55
CA TYR A 33 -15.46 12.69 -0.43
C TYR A 33 -14.92 11.27 -0.72
N ILE A 34 -14.72 10.45 0.32
CA ILE A 34 -14.25 9.07 0.16
C ILE A 34 -15.21 8.29 -0.74
N LYS A 35 -16.51 8.36 -0.44
CA LYS A 35 -17.56 7.65 -1.19
C LYS A 35 -17.71 8.13 -2.64
N GLU A 36 -17.63 9.44 -2.86
CA GLU A 36 -17.72 10.05 -4.21
C GLU A 36 -16.51 9.77 -5.10
N ASN A 37 -15.37 9.41 -4.51
CA ASN A 37 -14.13 9.09 -5.23
C ASN A 37 -13.79 7.60 -5.20
N ASP A 38 -14.79 6.74 -5.40
CA ASP A 38 -14.67 5.29 -5.46
C ASP A 38 -13.91 4.69 -4.27
N GLY A 39 -14.04 5.35 -3.13
CA GLY A 39 -13.36 4.96 -1.92
C GLY A 39 -14.14 3.96 -1.10
N PHE A 40 -13.43 3.33 -0.21
CA PHE A 40 -13.96 2.42 0.79
C PHE A 40 -13.23 2.60 2.13
N THR A 41 -13.90 2.23 3.19
CA THR A 41 -13.40 2.34 4.56
C THR A 41 -13.07 0.97 5.13
N PHE A 42 -12.09 0.92 6.02
CA PHE A 42 -11.76 -0.26 6.80
C PHE A 42 -11.20 0.18 8.15
N LYS A 43 -11.82 -0.26 9.23
CA LYS A 43 -11.47 0.18 10.59
C LYS A 43 -11.39 1.72 10.70
N ASN A 44 -10.21 2.23 11.06
CA ASN A 44 -9.92 3.66 11.19
C ASN A 44 -9.25 4.25 9.94
N TYR A 45 -9.33 3.58 8.81
CA TYR A 45 -8.70 4.00 7.57
C TYR A 45 -9.70 4.06 6.42
N ALA A 46 -9.30 4.72 5.36
CA ALA A 46 -10.02 4.73 4.10
C ALA A 46 -9.01 4.79 2.94
N ILE A 47 -9.45 4.32 1.79
CA ILE A 47 -8.75 4.48 0.52
C ILE A 47 -9.70 5.16 -0.43
N ALA A 48 -9.21 6.13 -1.19
CA ALA A 48 -9.98 6.78 -2.25
C ALA A 48 -9.06 7.36 -3.31
N ILE A 49 -9.62 7.68 -4.46
CA ILE A 49 -8.93 8.43 -5.49
C ILE A 49 -8.62 9.83 -4.94
N ASP A 50 -7.33 10.17 -4.89
CA ASP A 50 -6.84 11.47 -4.43
C ASP A 50 -6.66 12.47 -5.57
N ASP A 51 -6.30 11.95 -6.75
CA ASP A 51 -6.06 12.76 -7.94
C ASP A 51 -6.38 11.94 -9.20
N LYS A 52 -6.90 12.63 -10.22
CA LYS A 52 -7.17 12.07 -11.57
C LYS A 52 -6.37 12.89 -12.57
N LYS A 53 -5.34 12.32 -13.13
CA LYS A 53 -4.50 12.97 -14.12
C LYS A 53 -4.20 12.04 -15.29
N ASP A 54 -4.35 12.54 -16.51
CA ASP A 54 -4.01 11.81 -17.75
C ASP A 54 -4.65 10.41 -17.83
N ASN A 55 -5.95 10.29 -17.45
CA ASN A 55 -6.72 9.05 -17.34
C ASN A 55 -6.16 8.02 -16.33
N LYS A 56 -5.28 8.43 -15.43
CA LYS A 56 -4.79 7.60 -14.33
C LYS A 56 -5.34 8.10 -13.01
N ASN A 57 -5.83 7.16 -12.21
CA ASN A 57 -6.26 7.43 -10.85
C ASN A 57 -5.09 7.24 -9.89
N THR A 58 -4.78 8.25 -9.11
CA THR A 58 -3.85 8.13 -7.97
C THR A 58 -4.67 7.91 -6.72
N TYR A 59 -4.46 6.80 -6.06
CA TYR A 59 -5.12 6.47 -4.80
C TYR A 59 -4.32 6.98 -3.61
N ALA A 60 -5.01 7.25 -2.51
CA ALA A 60 -4.35 7.56 -1.24
C ALA A 60 -5.02 6.84 -0.07
N VAL A 61 -4.21 6.59 0.95
CA VAL A 61 -4.65 6.07 2.23
C VAL A 61 -4.90 7.23 3.18
N TYR A 62 -6.04 7.19 3.83
CA TYR A 62 -6.49 8.18 4.81
C TYR A 62 -6.69 7.52 6.17
N LYS A 63 -6.44 8.26 7.23
CA LYS A 63 -6.73 7.86 8.62
C LYS A 63 -7.86 8.70 9.19
N LYS A 64 -8.81 8.06 9.83
CA LYS A 64 -9.90 8.72 10.56
C LYS A 64 -9.32 9.50 11.75
N ILE A 65 -9.62 10.79 11.83
CA ILE A 65 -9.21 11.68 12.92
C ILE A 65 -10.39 12.16 13.78
N LYS A 66 -11.60 12.12 13.19
CA LYS A 66 -12.91 12.39 13.88
C LYS A 66 -13.99 11.58 13.16
N SER A 67 -15.23 11.57 13.71
CA SER A 67 -16.34 10.74 13.20
C SER A 67 -16.56 10.83 11.67
N ASN A 68 -16.40 12.01 11.08
CA ASN A 68 -16.60 12.23 9.64
C ASN A 68 -15.43 12.96 8.99
N LYS A 69 -14.21 12.84 9.54
CA LYS A 69 -13.03 13.51 9.00
C LYS A 69 -11.84 12.56 8.93
N TYR A 70 -11.23 12.54 7.75
CA TYR A 70 -10.09 11.70 7.42
C TYR A 70 -8.92 12.58 6.98
N GLN A 71 -7.72 12.19 7.36
CA GLN A 71 -6.48 12.86 7.01
C GLN A 71 -5.65 11.94 6.13
N ARG A 72 -5.18 12.45 4.99
CA ARG A 72 -4.31 11.68 4.10
C ARG A 72 -2.99 11.33 4.81
N LEU A 73 -2.65 10.05 4.81
CA LEU A 73 -1.38 9.55 5.30
C LEU A 73 -0.32 9.56 4.20
N PHE A 74 -0.63 8.93 3.05
CA PHE A 74 0.26 8.83 1.91
C PHE A 74 -0.52 8.50 0.64
N ARG A 75 0.13 8.64 -0.50
CA ARG A 75 -0.36 8.16 -1.80
C ARG A 75 0.17 6.77 -2.08
N LEU A 76 -0.59 6.02 -2.86
CA LEU A 76 -0.19 4.74 -3.39
C LEU A 76 0.41 4.95 -4.78
N ASP A 77 1.49 4.24 -5.07
CA ASP A 77 2.17 4.33 -6.37
C ASP A 77 1.52 3.39 -7.40
N GLU A 78 0.66 2.47 -6.94
CA GLU A 78 0.00 1.47 -7.75
C GLU A 78 -1.45 1.87 -8.07
N GLU A 79 -1.88 1.47 -9.25
CA GLU A 79 -3.30 1.37 -9.57
C GLU A 79 -3.88 0.16 -8.83
N ILE A 80 -5.05 0.34 -8.20
CA ILE A 80 -5.64 -0.68 -7.33
C ILE A 80 -7.06 -1.03 -7.77
N LYS A 81 -7.43 -2.29 -7.54
CA LYS A 81 -8.81 -2.77 -7.56
C LYS A 81 -9.18 -3.30 -6.18
N LYS A 82 -10.47 -3.29 -5.87
CA LYS A 82 -10.94 -3.70 -4.54
C LYS A 82 -10.64 -5.16 -4.21
N ASP A 83 -10.74 -6.04 -5.20
CA ASP A 83 -10.47 -7.47 -5.10
C ASP A 83 -8.97 -7.81 -4.98
N GLU A 84 -8.10 -6.85 -5.29
CA GLU A 84 -6.65 -6.96 -5.12
C GLU A 84 -6.18 -6.55 -3.70
N LEU A 85 -7.09 -6.16 -2.80
CA LEU A 85 -6.73 -5.60 -1.51
C LEU A 85 -6.93 -6.57 -0.35
N LEU A 86 -5.93 -6.64 0.50
CA LEU A 86 -6.01 -7.26 1.83
C LEU A 86 -5.56 -6.24 2.88
N ALA A 87 -6.44 -5.88 3.81
CA ALA A 87 -6.13 -4.93 4.86
C ALA A 87 -6.04 -5.63 6.23
N THR A 88 -4.99 -5.32 6.98
CA THR A 88 -4.78 -5.78 8.36
C THR A 88 -4.71 -4.59 9.31
N ASP A 89 -4.43 -4.81 10.59
CA ASP A 89 -4.22 -3.72 11.55
C ASP A 89 -2.95 -2.92 11.27
N THR A 90 -1.98 -3.52 10.61
CA THR A 90 -0.64 -2.97 10.46
C THR A 90 -0.31 -2.59 9.02
N TYR A 91 -0.81 -3.34 8.05
CA TYR A 91 -0.51 -3.18 6.63
C TYR A 91 -1.78 -3.17 5.78
N LEU A 92 -1.71 -2.41 4.69
CA LEU A 92 -2.54 -2.56 3.51
C LEU A 92 -1.72 -3.26 2.45
N TYR A 93 -2.18 -4.40 1.95
CA TYR A 93 -1.53 -5.12 0.86
C TYR A 93 -2.31 -4.93 -0.43
N ILE A 94 -1.55 -4.80 -1.52
CA ILE A 94 -2.03 -4.88 -2.90
C ILE A 94 -1.47 -6.17 -3.46
N ILE A 95 -2.34 -7.05 -3.92
CA ILE A 95 -1.99 -8.39 -4.39
C ILE A 95 -2.30 -8.45 -5.88
N LYS A 96 -1.27 -8.60 -6.70
CA LYS A 96 -1.39 -8.65 -8.16
C LYS A 96 -0.62 -9.83 -8.69
N ASP A 97 -1.28 -10.66 -9.49
CA ASP A 97 -0.70 -11.80 -10.21
C ASP A 97 0.39 -12.55 -9.42
N SER A 98 1.64 -12.10 -9.51
CA SER A 98 2.79 -12.71 -8.86
C SER A 98 3.42 -11.85 -7.77
N ASN A 99 2.79 -10.73 -7.39
CA ASN A 99 3.40 -9.75 -6.50
C ASN A 99 2.48 -9.33 -5.35
N ILE A 100 3.02 -9.22 -4.14
CA ILE A 100 2.36 -8.66 -2.96
C ILE A 100 3.14 -7.42 -2.52
N ILE A 101 2.45 -6.28 -2.50
CA ILE A 101 3.01 -5.01 -2.06
C ILE A 101 2.30 -4.60 -0.78
N GLY A 102 3.04 -4.43 0.31
CA GLY A 102 2.51 -4.03 1.61
C GLY A 102 2.89 -2.60 1.99
N TYR A 103 1.91 -1.79 2.31
CA TYR A 103 2.07 -0.44 2.83
C TYR A 103 1.78 -0.40 4.32
N LYS A 104 2.76 -0.01 5.13
CA LYS A 104 2.57 0.08 6.58
C LYS A 104 1.65 1.24 6.94
N LEU A 105 0.53 0.96 7.64
CA LEU A 105 -0.53 1.92 7.93
C LEU A 105 -0.13 3.05 8.90
N ASN A 106 0.96 2.90 9.65
CA ASN A 106 1.50 3.99 10.46
C ASN A 106 2.55 4.85 9.73
N SER A 107 2.68 4.69 8.42
CA SER A 107 3.54 5.53 7.58
C SER A 107 3.03 6.97 7.51
N THR A 108 3.94 7.89 7.21
CA THR A 108 3.64 9.30 6.99
C THR A 108 3.94 9.68 5.54
N ILE A 109 3.41 10.82 5.10
CA ILE A 109 3.58 11.31 3.72
C ILE A 109 5.05 11.43 3.28
N ASN A 110 5.95 11.67 4.23
CA ASN A 110 7.39 11.83 3.97
C ASN A 110 8.20 10.56 4.24
N ASN A 111 7.57 9.51 4.77
CA ASN A 111 8.24 8.26 5.13
C ASN A 111 7.25 7.10 4.98
N VAL A 112 6.96 6.77 3.73
CA VAL A 112 6.11 5.61 3.39
C VAL A 112 6.97 4.36 3.51
N LYS A 113 6.55 3.45 4.39
CA LYS A 113 7.21 2.14 4.53
C LYS A 113 6.48 1.14 3.65
N LYS A 114 7.17 0.72 2.60
CA LYS A 114 6.73 -0.28 1.63
C LYS A 114 7.53 -1.56 1.84
N VAL A 115 6.87 -2.69 1.72
CA VAL A 115 7.47 -4.03 1.66
C VAL A 115 6.92 -4.74 0.43
N GLU A 116 7.67 -5.66 -0.15
CA GLU A 116 7.30 -6.31 -1.40
C GLU A 116 7.77 -7.75 -1.42
N LYS A 117 6.93 -8.62 -2.00
CA LYS A 117 7.27 -10.02 -2.28
C LYS A 117 6.84 -10.37 -3.69
N GLU A 118 7.81 -10.71 -4.50
CA GLU A 118 7.62 -11.22 -5.85
C GLU A 118 7.77 -12.74 -5.88
N PHE A 119 6.88 -13.41 -6.61
CA PHE A 119 6.89 -14.85 -6.85
C PHE A 119 7.32 -15.21 -8.27
N ASP A 120 7.20 -14.28 -9.22
CA ASP A 120 7.73 -14.45 -10.58
C ASP A 120 9.18 -13.97 -10.63
N THR A 121 10.10 -14.91 -10.58
CA THR A 121 11.54 -14.64 -10.66
C THR A 121 12.10 -15.17 -11.97
N ALA A 122 13.34 -14.80 -12.29
CA ALA A 122 14.00 -15.28 -13.52
C ALA A 122 14.11 -16.83 -13.59
N LYS A 123 14.03 -17.53 -12.45
CA LYS A 123 14.14 -18.99 -12.36
C LYS A 123 12.78 -19.67 -12.17
N ASP A 124 11.87 -19.03 -11.43
CA ASP A 124 10.62 -19.62 -10.98
C ASP A 124 9.47 -18.68 -11.35
N LYS A 125 8.57 -19.15 -12.21
CA LYS A 125 7.39 -18.39 -12.62
C LYS A 125 6.17 -18.89 -11.84
N TRP A 126 5.92 -18.24 -10.71
CA TRP A 126 4.78 -18.53 -9.86
C TRP A 126 3.80 -17.36 -9.87
N THR A 127 2.51 -17.67 -9.94
CA THR A 127 1.42 -16.71 -9.80
C THR A 127 0.62 -17.00 -8.53
N ILE A 128 0.05 -15.98 -7.94
CA ILE A 128 -0.82 -16.12 -6.77
C ILE A 128 -2.16 -16.67 -7.26
N ALA A 129 -2.46 -17.90 -6.91
CA ALA A 129 -3.69 -18.57 -7.30
C ALA A 129 -4.86 -18.24 -6.38
N ASN A 130 -4.58 -18.11 -5.07
CA ASN A 130 -5.60 -17.76 -4.09
C ASN A 130 -5.01 -17.00 -2.90
N VAL A 131 -5.81 -16.13 -2.30
CA VAL A 131 -5.51 -15.42 -1.05
C VAL A 131 -6.49 -15.93 0.01
N TYR A 132 -6.02 -16.74 0.93
CA TYR A 132 -6.86 -17.31 1.99
C TYR A 132 -7.19 -16.28 3.07
N GLY A 133 -6.26 -15.35 3.33
CA GLY A 133 -6.46 -14.29 4.31
C GLY A 133 -5.28 -14.10 5.26
N PHE A 134 -5.59 -13.56 6.41
CA PHE A 134 -4.62 -13.15 7.43
C PHE A 134 -5.00 -13.72 8.80
N LYS A 135 -4.01 -14.21 9.53
CA LYS A 135 -4.16 -14.60 10.94
C LYS A 135 -2.89 -14.25 11.70
N GLU A 136 -3.04 -13.62 12.86
CA GLU A 136 -1.92 -13.17 13.69
C GLU A 136 -0.97 -12.24 12.91
N ASN A 137 0.24 -12.70 12.60
CA ASN A 137 1.25 -11.96 11.85
C ASN A 137 1.55 -12.58 10.47
N TYR A 138 0.63 -13.40 9.93
CA TYR A 138 0.88 -14.13 8.71
C TYR A 138 -0.26 -13.97 7.70
N ILE A 139 0.14 -13.83 6.42
CA ILE A 139 -0.74 -13.94 5.26
C ILE A 139 -0.61 -15.36 4.71
N TYR A 140 -1.73 -15.93 4.30
CA TYR A 140 -1.79 -17.25 3.70
C TYR A 140 -2.27 -17.14 2.26
N VAL A 141 -1.47 -17.66 1.34
CA VAL A 141 -1.75 -17.67 -0.10
C VAL A 141 -1.43 -19.05 -0.68
N SER A 142 -2.03 -19.38 -1.82
CA SER A 142 -1.49 -20.42 -2.68
C SER A 142 -0.88 -19.78 -3.93
N ILE A 143 0.19 -20.38 -4.41
CA ILE A 143 0.86 -19.99 -5.64
C ILE A 143 0.86 -21.18 -6.60
N SER A 144 0.62 -20.92 -7.88
CA SER A 144 0.64 -21.92 -8.94
C SER A 144 1.70 -21.60 -9.96
N GLY A 145 2.36 -22.63 -10.46
CA GLY A 145 3.45 -22.50 -11.43
C GLY A 145 3.91 -23.86 -11.92
N LYS A 146 5.08 -23.89 -12.57
CA LYS A 146 5.68 -25.13 -13.03
C LYS A 146 6.89 -25.49 -12.20
N GLU A 147 6.96 -26.73 -11.76
CA GLU A 147 8.10 -27.34 -11.10
C GLU A 147 8.50 -28.59 -11.89
N ASP A 148 9.74 -28.67 -12.34
CA ASP A 148 10.24 -29.75 -13.23
C ASP A 148 9.34 -29.99 -14.46
N GLY A 149 8.80 -28.90 -15.03
CA GLY A 149 7.95 -28.89 -16.22
C GLY A 149 6.50 -29.34 -15.98
N LYS A 150 6.11 -29.65 -14.75
CA LYS A 150 4.74 -30.04 -14.36
C LYS A 150 4.07 -28.92 -13.60
N GLU A 151 2.75 -28.76 -13.82
CA GLU A 151 1.92 -27.84 -13.01
C GLU A 151 2.00 -28.25 -11.54
N SER A 152 2.22 -27.27 -10.70
CA SER A 152 2.35 -27.44 -9.25
C SER A 152 1.66 -26.28 -8.53
N THR A 153 1.08 -26.58 -7.35
CA THR A 153 0.52 -25.58 -6.44
C THR A 153 1.21 -25.71 -5.09
N LYS A 154 1.66 -24.58 -4.55
CA LYS A 154 2.26 -24.51 -3.22
C LYS A 154 1.39 -23.66 -2.31
N PHE A 155 1.24 -24.07 -1.07
CA PHE A 155 0.60 -23.29 -0.01
C PHE A 155 1.69 -22.56 0.76
N VAL A 156 1.51 -21.25 0.94
CA VAL A 156 2.58 -20.39 1.42
C VAL A 156 2.07 -19.55 2.57
N ARG A 157 2.86 -19.49 3.63
CA ARG A 157 2.67 -18.57 4.74
C ARG A 157 3.73 -17.47 4.69
N LEU A 158 3.29 -16.23 4.61
CA LEU A 158 4.14 -15.04 4.55
C LEU A 158 4.03 -14.27 5.86
N LYS A 159 5.15 -13.88 6.42
CA LYS A 159 5.15 -12.93 7.54
C LYS A 159 4.57 -11.59 7.10
N SER A 160 3.87 -10.89 7.98
CA SER A 160 3.16 -9.63 7.66
C SER A 160 4.06 -8.53 7.07
N ASP A 161 5.34 -8.52 7.37
CA ASP A 161 6.32 -7.62 6.78
C ASP A 161 6.98 -8.18 5.50
N LEU A 162 6.48 -9.31 4.98
CA LEU A 162 6.96 -10.04 3.81
C LEU A 162 8.44 -10.46 3.89
N SER A 163 9.06 -10.38 5.06
CA SER A 163 10.48 -10.69 5.28
C SER A 163 10.79 -12.19 5.27
N ALA A 164 9.80 -13.03 5.49
CA ALA A 164 9.93 -14.47 5.53
C ALA A 164 8.77 -15.16 4.81
N THR A 165 9.09 -16.28 4.17
CA THR A 165 8.15 -17.11 3.42
C THR A 165 8.37 -18.57 3.83
N ASP A 166 7.32 -19.23 4.31
CA ASP A 166 7.32 -20.65 4.62
C ASP A 166 6.40 -21.37 3.64
N VAL A 167 6.86 -22.44 3.04
CA VAL A 167 6.01 -23.35 2.26
C VAL A 167 5.38 -24.35 3.22
N LEU A 168 4.07 -24.53 3.12
CA LEU A 168 3.31 -25.49 3.90
C LEU A 168 3.21 -26.80 3.13
N ASP A 169 3.31 -27.93 3.85
CA ASP A 169 3.29 -29.26 3.24
C ASP A 169 1.94 -29.61 2.59
N SER A 170 0.86 -28.97 3.03
CA SER A 170 -0.48 -29.19 2.46
C SER A 170 -1.44 -28.03 2.77
N GLU A 171 -2.55 -27.96 2.03
CA GLU A 171 -3.63 -26.99 2.26
C GLU A 171 -4.27 -27.15 3.65
N SER A 172 -4.28 -28.35 4.21
CA SER A 172 -4.84 -28.61 5.53
C SER A 172 -4.13 -27.85 6.65
N LEU A 173 -2.92 -27.34 6.41
CA LEU A 173 -2.18 -26.48 7.33
C LEU A 173 -2.55 -25.00 7.23
N VAL A 174 -3.37 -24.63 6.23
CA VAL A 174 -3.95 -23.28 6.16
C VAL A 174 -5.08 -23.19 7.19
N PRO A 175 -5.03 -22.24 8.14
CA PRO A 175 -6.08 -22.11 9.15
C PRO A 175 -7.45 -21.84 8.53
N THR A 176 -8.50 -22.40 9.09
CA THR A 176 -9.89 -22.23 8.61
C THR A 176 -10.55 -20.93 9.13
N ASP A 177 -10.00 -20.35 10.19
CA ASP A 177 -10.50 -19.15 10.86
C ASP A 177 -9.73 -17.88 10.45
N LEU A 178 -9.35 -17.82 9.17
CA LEU A 178 -8.66 -16.65 8.60
C LEU A 178 -9.61 -15.47 8.46
N ILE A 179 -9.08 -14.27 8.73
CA ILE A 179 -9.77 -13.03 8.44
C ILE A 179 -9.63 -12.76 6.95
N ASN A 180 -10.62 -13.20 6.19
CA ASN A 180 -10.74 -12.91 4.76
C ASN A 180 -11.35 -11.53 4.60
N ASN A 181 -10.58 -10.57 4.20
CA ASN A 181 -10.98 -9.17 3.99
C ASN A 181 -11.60 -8.52 5.23
N ILE A 182 -10.88 -7.65 5.86
CA ILE A 182 -11.48 -6.68 6.76
C ILE A 182 -12.59 -6.00 5.95
N ASN A 183 -13.83 -6.03 6.44
CA ASN A 183 -15.02 -5.48 5.81
C ASN A 183 -14.71 -4.14 5.17
N LEU A 184 -14.51 -4.15 3.85
CA LEU A 184 -14.35 -2.96 3.04
C LEU A 184 -15.76 -2.41 2.81
N GLU A 185 -16.20 -1.50 3.68
CA GLU A 185 -17.49 -0.84 3.56
C GLU A 185 -17.41 0.27 2.50
N LYS A 186 -18.41 0.29 1.62
CA LYS A 186 -18.59 1.33 0.61
C LYS A 186 -19.35 2.52 1.17
#